data_4eefd406bd379806256bebeffa0d8ae6
#
_entry.id   4eefd406bd379806256bebeffa0d8ae6
#
_cell.length_a   1.000
_cell.length_b   1.000
_cell.length_c   1.000
_cell.angle_alpha   90.00
_cell.angle_beta   90.00
_cell.angle_gamma   90.00
#
_symmetry.space_group_name_H-M   'P 1'
#
loop_
_entity.id
_entity.type
_entity.pdbx_description
1 polymer ?
#
loop_
_entity_poly.entity_id
_entity_poly.type
_entity_poly.pdbx_seq_one_letter_code
_entity_poly.pdbx_strand_id
1 'polypeptide(L)'
;MTRLVALLCAVMAVGIGGYFVLGTSGTNTTQISPFVSAANAQDSSEIDISTVEEMTLGAEDAPVTMIEYASFTCPHCANFHQNIFKDIKKNYIDTGKVKLVYREVYFDKYGLWASLIARCGGADKFFGIADLMYKSQAEWVRAGGAPEIAGELRKIARLAGVDKETLDQCLSDGQQAQTMVAWYQHHAEADDITGTPSFILNGQKIANQGSYEAFAKLIDAELEK
;
A
#
# COMPACT_ATOMS: atom_id res chain seq x y z
N MET A 1 27.02 63.11 8.90
CA MET A 1 28.45 63.16 9.32
C MET A 1 29.05 61.83 8.91
N THR A 2 29.62 61.81 7.78
CA THR A 2 31.04 61.89 7.45
C THR A 2 31.76 60.55 7.66
N ARG A 3 32.08 60.00 6.54
CA ARG A 3 33.32 59.55 5.86
C ARG A 3 33.62 58.07 6.07
N LEU A 4 33.65 57.29 5.00
CA LEU A 4 34.62 57.18 3.88
C LEU A 4 35.94 56.51 4.30
N VAL A 5 36.30 55.53 3.50
CA VAL A 5 37.62 55.10 2.97
C VAL A 5 37.70 53.57 3.00
N ALA A 6 37.60 52.85 1.96
CA ALA A 6 38.33 52.65 0.69
C ALA A 6 39.51 51.66 0.83
N LEU A 7 39.39 50.61 0.00
CA LEU A 7 40.43 49.91 -0.78
C LEU A 7 41.66 49.33 -0.10
N LEU A 8 41.89 48.02 -0.35
CA LEU A 8 43.06 47.62 -1.13
C LEU A 8 43.03 46.14 -1.49
N CYS A 9 43.22 45.88 -2.78
CA CYS A 9 43.48 44.56 -3.38
C CYS A 9 44.89 44.08 -3.01
N ALA A 10 45.04 42.75 -2.88
CA ALA A 10 46.31 42.11 -3.27
C ALA A 10 46.07 40.64 -3.64
N VAL A 11 46.42 40.32 -4.84
CA VAL A 11 46.54 39.01 -5.48
C VAL A 11 47.87 38.39 -5.07
N MET A 12 47.91 37.04 -4.88
CA MET A 12 48.99 36.11 -5.22
C MET A 12 48.57 34.69 -4.76
N ALA A 13 48.30 33.76 -5.59
CA ALA A 13 49.12 32.92 -6.46
C ALA A 13 49.86 31.78 -5.69
N VAL A 14 49.46 30.54 -6.03
CA VAL A 14 50.23 29.31 -6.24
C VAL A 14 50.89 28.67 -5.02
N GLY A 15 50.38 27.46 -4.70
CA GLY A 15 51.07 26.48 -3.88
C GLY A 15 50.50 25.07 -4.13
N ILE A 16 51.11 24.36 -5.07
CA ILE A 16 50.94 22.94 -5.32
C ILE A 16 51.46 22.17 -4.09
N GLY A 17 50.60 21.45 -3.42
CA GLY A 17 51.01 20.56 -2.32
C GLY A 17 50.09 19.35 -2.27
N GLY A 18 50.50 18.29 -2.92
CA GLY A 18 49.83 17.01 -2.83
C GLY A 18 49.90 16.45 -1.40
N TYR A 19 48.75 16.17 -0.80
CA TYR A 19 48.65 15.31 0.36
C TYR A 19 47.99 13.99 -0.04
N PHE A 20 48.80 12.95 -0.14
CA PHE A 20 48.36 11.58 -0.10
C PHE A 20 47.76 11.33 1.29
N VAL A 21 46.46 11.23 1.40
CA VAL A 21 45.82 10.65 2.57
C VAL A 21 45.49 9.21 2.26
N LEU A 22 46.25 8.32 2.92
CA LEU A 22 45.98 6.91 3.01
C LEU A 22 44.57 6.66 3.49
N GLY A 23 43.76 6.02 2.65
CA GLY A 23 42.40 5.66 2.95
C GLY A 23 42.30 4.72 4.13
N THR A 24 41.63 5.13 5.16
CA THR A 24 40.98 4.23 6.10
C THR A 24 39.76 3.63 5.41
N SER A 25 39.77 2.32 5.23
CA SER A 25 38.63 1.54 4.78
C SER A 25 37.50 1.68 5.82
N GLY A 26 36.67 2.70 5.63
CA GLY A 26 35.37 2.75 6.26
C GLY A 26 34.50 1.71 5.59
N THR A 27 34.11 0.70 6.30
CA THR A 27 33.03 -0.21 5.93
C THR A 27 31.77 0.62 5.74
N ASN A 28 31.48 1.02 4.50
CA ASN A 28 30.18 1.53 4.11
C ASN A 28 29.18 0.39 4.31
N THR A 29 28.56 0.38 5.47
CA THR A 29 27.31 -0.35 5.66
C THR A 29 26.30 0.37 4.77
N THR A 30 26.17 -0.06 3.53
CA THR A 30 25.09 0.37 2.64
C THR A 30 23.81 -0.09 3.32
N GLN A 31 23.18 0.81 4.02
CA GLN A 31 21.80 0.67 4.47
C GLN A 31 20.96 0.63 3.18
N ILE A 32 20.74 -0.56 2.66
CA ILE A 32 19.83 -0.78 1.56
C ILE A 32 18.44 -0.53 2.13
N SER A 33 17.93 0.69 1.92
CA SER A 33 16.52 0.96 2.11
C SER A 33 15.77 0.18 1.02
N PRO A 34 15.00 -0.86 1.34
CA PRO A 34 14.34 -1.68 0.33
C PRO A 34 13.29 -0.93 -0.50
N PHE A 35 13.08 0.34 -0.20
CA PHE A 35 12.00 1.14 -0.73
C PHE A 35 12.43 2.27 -1.69
N VAL A 36 13.71 2.37 -2.05
CA VAL A 36 14.20 3.49 -2.90
C VAL A 36 13.96 3.23 -4.40
N SER A 37 13.67 2.01 -4.81
CA SER A 37 13.54 1.67 -6.24
C SER A 37 12.16 1.97 -6.86
N ALA A 38 11.14 2.27 -6.07
CA ALA A 38 9.79 2.51 -6.59
C ALA A 38 9.56 3.93 -7.17
N ALA A 39 10.58 4.79 -7.15
CA ALA A 39 10.43 6.19 -7.57
C ALA A 39 10.80 6.47 -9.05
N ASN A 40 11.29 5.47 -9.79
CA ASN A 40 11.49 5.59 -11.23
C ASN A 40 10.26 5.02 -11.94
N ALA A 41 9.31 5.90 -12.30
CA ALA A 41 8.27 5.59 -13.26
C ALA A 41 8.92 5.35 -14.64
N GLN A 42 9.50 4.17 -14.85
CA GLN A 42 9.84 3.67 -16.16
C GLN A 42 8.64 2.91 -16.66
N ASP A 43 8.16 3.36 -17.79
CA ASP A 43 7.19 2.76 -18.73
C ASP A 43 6.43 1.53 -18.18
N SER A 44 5.28 1.78 -17.57
CA SER A 44 4.41 0.76 -16.99
C SER A 44 3.77 -0.16 -18.05
N SER A 45 3.99 0.14 -19.34
CA SER A 45 3.43 -0.61 -20.47
C SER A 45 4.09 -1.96 -20.72
N GLU A 46 5.26 -2.23 -20.11
CA GLU A 46 5.99 -3.50 -20.28
C GLU A 46 5.98 -4.39 -19.02
N ILE A 47 5.35 -3.96 -17.93
CA ILE A 47 5.30 -4.75 -16.69
C ILE A 47 4.21 -5.82 -16.81
N ASP A 48 4.59 -7.09 -16.71
CA ASP A 48 3.63 -8.20 -16.67
C ASP A 48 2.86 -8.21 -15.33
N ILE A 49 1.62 -7.75 -15.38
CA ILE A 49 0.71 -7.68 -14.23
C ILE A 49 -0.08 -8.98 -14.01
N SER A 50 0.00 -9.95 -14.93
CA SER A 50 -0.74 -11.22 -14.82
C SER A 50 -0.30 -12.10 -13.66
N THR A 51 0.86 -11.81 -13.10
CA THR A 51 1.42 -12.51 -11.93
C THR A 51 0.83 -12.04 -10.59
N VAL A 52 0.05 -10.95 -10.59
CA VAL A 52 -0.59 -10.46 -9.38
C VAL A 52 -1.86 -11.25 -9.09
N GLU A 53 -1.84 -12.01 -8.00
CA GLU A 53 -3.01 -12.73 -7.53
C GLU A 53 -4.09 -11.78 -7.01
N GLU A 54 -5.35 -11.97 -7.46
CA GLU A 54 -6.48 -11.23 -6.87
C GLU A 54 -6.77 -11.75 -5.45
N MET A 55 -6.92 -10.84 -4.51
CA MET A 55 -7.30 -11.20 -3.14
C MET A 55 -8.81 -11.34 -3.06
N THR A 56 -9.28 -12.57 -2.89
CA THR A 56 -10.70 -12.89 -2.87
C THR A 56 -11.14 -13.50 -1.54
N LEU A 57 -12.39 -13.30 -1.17
CA LEU A 57 -13.01 -13.87 0.02
C LEU A 57 -14.44 -14.30 -0.29
N GLY A 58 -14.83 -15.50 0.13
CA GLY A 58 -16.13 -16.09 -0.14
C GLY A 58 -16.07 -17.23 -1.15
N ALA A 59 -17.24 -17.73 -1.55
CA ALA A 59 -17.33 -18.81 -2.51
C ALA A 59 -17.01 -18.32 -3.94
N GLU A 60 -16.25 -19.13 -4.69
CA GLU A 60 -15.89 -18.79 -6.08
C GLU A 60 -17.10 -18.68 -6.99
N ASP A 61 -18.13 -19.48 -6.72
CA ASP A 61 -19.40 -19.57 -7.46
C ASP A 61 -20.52 -18.72 -6.86
N ALA A 62 -20.18 -17.78 -5.96
CA ALA A 62 -21.17 -16.88 -5.39
C ALA A 62 -21.92 -16.09 -6.48
N PRO A 63 -23.27 -15.98 -6.40
CA PRO A 63 -24.08 -15.31 -7.44
C PRO A 63 -23.81 -13.81 -7.56
N VAL A 64 -23.24 -13.19 -6.51
CA VAL A 64 -22.89 -11.76 -6.53
C VAL A 64 -21.41 -11.58 -6.32
N THR A 65 -20.77 -10.81 -7.20
CA THR A 65 -19.37 -10.37 -7.04
C THR A 65 -19.33 -8.91 -6.61
N MET A 66 -18.66 -8.64 -5.50
CA MET A 66 -18.39 -7.29 -5.03
C MET A 66 -16.89 -7.01 -5.11
N ILE A 67 -16.49 -6.03 -5.92
CA ILE A 67 -15.10 -5.55 -5.96
C ILE A 67 -15.03 -4.31 -5.05
N GLU A 68 -14.07 -4.32 -4.12
CA GLU A 68 -13.74 -3.19 -3.29
C GLU A 68 -12.36 -2.65 -3.69
N TYR A 69 -12.30 -1.38 -4.09
CA TYR A 69 -11.07 -0.63 -4.24
C TYR A 69 -10.78 0.13 -2.94
N ALA A 70 -9.70 -0.21 -2.27
CA ALA A 70 -9.41 0.33 -0.95
C ALA A 70 -7.91 0.60 -0.73
N SER A 71 -7.61 1.57 0.12
CA SER A 71 -6.24 1.85 0.56
C SER A 71 -6.10 1.60 2.06
N PHE A 72 -5.01 0.96 2.46
CA PHE A 72 -4.72 0.75 3.88
C PHE A 72 -4.46 2.07 4.64
N THR A 73 -4.12 3.17 3.95
CA THR A 73 -3.94 4.49 4.56
C THR A 73 -5.22 5.35 4.54
N CYS A 74 -6.29 4.88 3.88
CA CYS A 74 -7.55 5.63 3.79
C CYS A 74 -8.40 5.47 5.07
N PRO A 75 -8.73 6.56 5.80
CA PRO A 75 -9.55 6.47 7.01
C PRO A 75 -11.00 6.05 6.73
N HIS A 76 -11.53 6.36 5.55
CA HIS A 76 -12.88 5.91 5.15
C HIS A 76 -12.94 4.41 4.90
N CYS A 77 -11.86 3.81 4.36
CA CYS A 77 -11.72 2.36 4.23
C CYS A 77 -11.66 1.70 5.61
N ALA A 78 -10.87 2.24 6.53
CA ALA A 78 -10.84 1.74 7.90
C ALA A 78 -12.22 1.79 8.57
N ASN A 79 -12.96 2.88 8.38
CA ASN A 79 -14.32 3.00 8.90
C ASN A 79 -15.27 1.95 8.30
N PHE A 80 -15.21 1.72 6.99
CA PHE A 80 -15.99 0.68 6.33
C PHE A 80 -15.67 -0.70 6.90
N HIS A 81 -14.39 -1.07 6.98
CA HIS A 81 -13.96 -2.38 7.49
C HIS A 81 -14.31 -2.60 8.98
N GLN A 82 -14.23 -1.55 9.79
CA GLN A 82 -14.52 -1.65 11.23
C GLN A 82 -16.01 -1.73 11.54
N ASN A 83 -16.88 -1.06 10.75
CA ASN A 83 -18.28 -0.84 11.11
C ASN A 83 -19.29 -1.50 10.17
N ILE A 84 -18.96 -1.73 8.88
CA ILE A 84 -19.90 -2.20 7.87
C ILE A 84 -19.52 -3.59 7.34
N PHE A 85 -18.25 -3.74 6.98
CA PHE A 85 -17.75 -4.96 6.32
C PHE A 85 -18.00 -6.24 7.12
N LYS A 86 -17.92 -6.19 8.45
CA LYS A 86 -18.14 -7.36 9.32
C LYS A 86 -19.53 -7.96 9.14
N ASP A 87 -20.55 -7.11 9.00
CA ASP A 87 -21.92 -7.56 8.80
C ASP A 87 -22.14 -8.05 7.37
N ILE A 88 -21.53 -7.41 6.37
CA ILE A 88 -21.51 -7.91 4.98
C ILE A 88 -20.84 -9.28 4.94
N LYS A 89 -19.66 -9.42 5.56
CA LYS A 89 -18.94 -10.68 5.62
C LYS A 89 -19.81 -11.78 6.22
N LYS A 90 -20.36 -11.55 7.40
CA LYS A 90 -21.17 -12.52 8.15
C LYS A 90 -22.43 -12.96 7.40
N ASN A 91 -23.15 -12.00 6.77
CA ASN A 91 -24.48 -12.27 6.24
C ASN A 91 -24.49 -12.64 4.76
N TYR A 92 -23.43 -12.30 4.02
CA TYR A 92 -23.36 -12.52 2.57
C TYR A 92 -22.14 -13.32 2.14
N ILE A 93 -20.94 -12.99 2.60
CA ILE A 93 -19.71 -13.65 2.14
C ILE A 93 -19.60 -15.05 2.78
N ASP A 94 -19.71 -15.15 4.09
CA ASP A 94 -19.63 -16.41 4.83
C ASP A 94 -20.80 -17.36 4.53
N THR A 95 -21.88 -16.84 3.95
CA THR A 95 -23.05 -17.62 3.52
C THR A 95 -23.01 -18.00 2.02
N GLY A 96 -21.93 -17.67 1.31
CA GLY A 96 -21.74 -18.02 -0.10
C GLY A 96 -22.58 -17.19 -1.07
N LYS A 97 -23.20 -16.10 -0.64
CA LYS A 97 -24.01 -15.22 -1.50
C LYS A 97 -23.19 -14.19 -2.24
N VAL A 98 -22.05 -13.76 -1.66
CA VAL A 98 -21.16 -12.74 -2.21
C VAL A 98 -19.73 -13.26 -2.23
N LYS A 99 -19.05 -13.10 -3.37
CA LYS A 99 -17.61 -13.15 -3.51
C LYS A 99 -17.08 -11.73 -3.44
N LEU A 100 -16.23 -11.44 -2.46
CA LEU A 100 -15.47 -10.20 -2.42
C LEU A 100 -14.19 -10.35 -3.24
N VAL A 101 -13.88 -9.35 -4.05
CA VAL A 101 -12.57 -9.12 -4.67
C VAL A 101 -12.02 -7.82 -4.09
N TYR A 102 -10.84 -7.89 -3.48
CA TYR A 102 -10.21 -6.72 -2.87
C TYR A 102 -9.07 -6.22 -3.75
N ARG A 103 -9.14 -4.96 -4.17
CA ARG A 103 -8.13 -4.30 -5.02
C ARG A 103 -7.52 -3.11 -4.29
N GLU A 104 -6.21 -3.18 -4.08
CA GLU A 104 -5.48 -2.13 -3.38
C GLU A 104 -5.32 -0.88 -4.23
N VAL A 105 -5.40 0.29 -3.56
CA VAL A 105 -5.14 1.61 -4.13
C VAL A 105 -4.02 2.30 -3.34
N TYR A 106 -3.07 2.91 -4.06
CA TYR A 106 -1.90 3.52 -3.45
C TYR A 106 -1.91 5.03 -3.62
N PHE A 107 -2.21 5.78 -2.56
CA PHE A 107 -2.08 7.23 -2.52
C PHE A 107 -0.69 7.67 -2.07
N ASP A 108 0.00 6.78 -1.37
CA ASP A 108 1.31 7.01 -0.78
C ASP A 108 2.09 5.70 -0.62
N LYS A 109 3.38 5.84 -0.32
CA LYS A 109 4.27 4.69 -0.13
C LYS A 109 3.88 3.78 1.04
N TYR A 110 3.22 4.29 2.06
CA TYR A 110 2.85 3.52 3.23
C TYR A 110 1.68 2.59 2.93
N GLY A 111 0.75 3.03 2.07
CA GLY A 111 -0.30 2.17 1.53
C GLY A 111 0.27 1.00 0.71
N LEU A 112 1.27 1.26 -0.14
CA LEU A 112 1.97 0.21 -0.87
C LEU A 112 2.72 -0.75 0.07
N TRP A 113 3.43 -0.25 1.09
CA TRP A 113 4.11 -1.10 2.08
C TRP A 113 3.14 -1.98 2.85
N ALA A 114 2.00 -1.42 3.26
CA ALA A 114 0.96 -2.19 3.93
C ALA A 114 0.42 -3.31 3.04
N SER A 115 0.18 -3.04 1.75
CA SER A 115 -0.24 -4.07 0.78
C SER A 115 0.80 -5.15 0.58
N LEU A 116 2.07 -4.80 0.37
CA LEU A 116 3.15 -5.78 0.24
C LEU A 116 3.21 -6.67 1.49
N ILE A 117 3.13 -6.08 2.68
CA ILE A 117 3.15 -6.81 3.94
C ILE A 117 1.92 -7.71 4.11
N ALA A 118 0.72 -7.23 3.72
CA ALA A 118 -0.49 -8.06 3.76
C ALA A 118 -0.36 -9.28 2.84
N ARG A 119 0.20 -9.09 1.65
CA ARG A 119 0.41 -10.15 0.66
C ARG A 119 1.54 -11.11 1.01
N CYS A 120 2.51 -10.69 1.83
CA CYS A 120 3.59 -11.58 2.32
C CYS A 120 3.08 -12.81 3.09
N GLY A 121 1.88 -12.74 3.64
CA GLY A 121 1.23 -13.88 4.30
C GLY A 121 0.60 -14.89 3.36
N GLY A 122 0.55 -14.60 2.05
CA GLY A 122 -0.24 -15.35 1.09
C GLY A 122 -1.75 -15.05 1.19
N ALA A 123 -2.53 -15.56 0.23
CA ALA A 123 -3.97 -15.33 0.15
C ALA A 123 -4.71 -15.74 1.45
N ASP A 124 -4.31 -16.84 2.05
CA ASP A 124 -4.95 -17.37 3.28
C ASP A 124 -4.85 -16.41 4.47
N LYS A 125 -3.79 -15.63 4.58
CA LYS A 125 -3.57 -14.70 5.68
C LYS A 125 -3.93 -13.24 5.33
N PHE A 126 -4.08 -12.92 4.05
CA PHE A 126 -4.28 -11.56 3.57
C PHE A 126 -5.39 -10.82 4.31
N PHE A 127 -6.59 -11.38 4.35
CA PHE A 127 -7.74 -10.72 4.99
C PHE A 127 -7.62 -10.62 6.50
N GLY A 128 -6.93 -11.58 7.14
CA GLY A 128 -6.60 -11.49 8.56
C GLY A 128 -5.63 -10.36 8.87
N ILE A 129 -4.61 -10.17 8.03
CA ILE A 129 -3.65 -9.07 8.16
C ILE A 129 -4.33 -7.73 7.84
N ALA A 130 -5.16 -7.67 6.79
CA ALA A 130 -5.93 -6.50 6.42
C ALA A 130 -6.86 -6.02 7.55
N ASP A 131 -7.57 -6.94 8.20
CA ASP A 131 -8.41 -6.63 9.37
C ASP A 131 -7.60 -6.03 10.52
N LEU A 132 -6.44 -6.60 10.84
CA LEU A 132 -5.55 -6.04 11.86
C LEU A 132 -5.01 -4.64 11.48
N MET A 133 -4.65 -4.45 10.21
CA MET A 133 -4.18 -3.16 9.70
C MET A 133 -5.27 -2.08 9.81
N TYR A 134 -6.49 -2.37 9.40
CA TYR A 134 -7.60 -1.43 9.51
C TYR A 134 -8.00 -1.16 10.96
N LYS A 135 -7.99 -2.16 11.83
CA LYS A 135 -8.27 -1.97 13.27
C LYS A 135 -7.29 -1.03 13.95
N SER A 136 -6.01 -1.12 13.61
CA SER A 136 -4.95 -0.30 14.20
C SER A 136 -4.49 0.84 13.30
N GLN A 137 -5.23 1.17 12.23
CA GLN A 137 -4.80 2.14 11.22
C GLN A 137 -4.38 3.48 11.84
N ALA A 138 -5.19 4.04 12.72
CA ALA A 138 -4.93 5.33 13.34
C ALA A 138 -3.62 5.36 14.15
N GLU A 139 -3.16 4.19 14.62
CA GLU A 139 -1.94 4.03 15.38
C GLU A 139 -0.73 3.91 14.46
N TRP A 140 -0.74 2.93 13.53
CA TRP A 140 0.43 2.67 12.70
C TRP A 140 0.70 3.78 11.68
N VAL A 141 -0.32 4.44 11.11
CA VAL A 141 -0.12 5.57 10.17
C VAL A 141 0.50 6.80 10.84
N ARG A 142 0.42 6.89 12.16
CA ARG A 142 0.94 7.99 12.98
C ARG A 142 2.12 7.59 13.85
N ALA A 143 2.71 6.43 13.63
CA ALA A 143 3.78 5.90 14.47
C ALA A 143 5.06 6.74 14.44
N GLY A 144 5.18 7.67 13.50
CA GLY A 144 6.35 8.54 13.34
C GLY A 144 6.83 8.61 11.91
N GLY A 145 8.12 8.44 11.68
CA GLY A 145 8.72 8.39 10.35
C GLY A 145 8.60 7.02 9.69
N ALA A 146 9.22 6.89 8.52
CA ALA A 146 9.18 5.67 7.72
C ALA A 146 9.66 4.40 8.47
N PRO A 147 10.72 4.45 9.30
CA PRO A 147 11.16 3.28 10.05
C PRO A 147 10.14 2.81 11.08
N GLU A 148 9.50 3.73 11.79
CA GLU A 148 8.50 3.43 12.81
C GLU A 148 7.25 2.81 12.20
N ILE A 149 6.75 3.38 11.10
CA ILE A 149 5.60 2.84 10.35
C ILE A 149 5.92 1.44 9.82
N ALA A 150 7.09 1.23 9.21
CA ALA A 150 7.51 -0.08 8.75
C ALA A 150 7.62 -1.09 9.91
N GLY A 151 8.06 -0.63 11.08
CA GLY A 151 8.14 -1.43 12.30
C GLY A 151 6.75 -1.92 12.76
N GLU A 152 5.77 -1.03 12.82
CA GLU A 152 4.39 -1.37 13.21
C GLU A 152 3.73 -2.30 12.19
N LEU A 153 3.89 -2.05 10.89
CA LEU A 153 3.36 -2.95 9.85
C LEU A 153 3.95 -4.36 9.94
N ARG A 154 5.28 -4.48 10.18
CA ARG A 154 5.91 -5.79 10.42
C ARG A 154 5.38 -6.48 11.68
N LYS A 155 5.13 -5.73 12.73
CA LYS A 155 4.54 -6.24 13.97
C LYS A 155 3.14 -6.82 13.73
N ILE A 156 2.31 -6.11 12.97
CA ILE A 156 0.96 -6.57 12.59
C ILE A 156 1.05 -7.91 11.84
N ALA A 157 1.91 -8.01 10.83
CA ALA A 157 2.07 -9.26 10.08
C ALA A 157 2.56 -10.43 10.95
N ARG A 158 3.48 -10.17 11.88
CA ARG A 158 3.94 -11.20 12.83
C ARG A 158 2.83 -11.65 13.77
N LEU A 159 1.94 -10.77 14.20
CA LEU A 159 0.75 -11.15 14.98
C LEU A 159 -0.18 -12.08 14.18
N ALA A 160 -0.21 -11.95 12.87
CA ALA A 160 -0.91 -12.84 11.96
C ALA A 160 -0.11 -14.12 11.60
N GLY A 161 1.05 -14.33 12.21
CA GLY A 161 1.87 -15.52 12.02
C GLY A 161 2.73 -15.52 10.75
N VAL A 162 3.11 -14.35 10.24
CA VAL A 162 4.14 -14.22 9.20
C VAL A 162 5.49 -14.07 9.89
N ASP A 163 6.43 -14.96 9.61
CA ASP A 163 7.75 -14.93 10.22
C ASP A 163 8.64 -13.81 9.65
N LYS A 164 9.72 -13.51 10.37
CA LYS A 164 10.61 -12.40 10.01
C LYS A 164 11.32 -12.62 8.67
N GLU A 165 11.73 -13.86 8.37
CA GLU A 165 12.48 -14.19 7.17
C GLU A 165 11.60 -13.99 5.93
N THR A 166 10.37 -14.49 5.96
CA THR A 166 9.36 -14.27 4.92
C THR A 166 9.11 -12.78 4.68
N LEU A 167 8.97 -11.98 5.76
CA LEU A 167 8.79 -10.53 5.66
C LEU A 167 10.00 -9.83 5.03
N ASP A 168 11.21 -10.21 5.41
CA ASP A 168 12.41 -9.58 4.86
C ASP A 168 12.59 -9.91 3.38
N GLN A 169 12.31 -11.14 2.95
CA GLN A 169 12.34 -11.56 1.54
C GLN A 169 11.29 -10.79 0.72
N CYS A 170 10.04 -10.78 1.15
CA CYS A 170 8.93 -10.12 0.50
C CYS A 170 9.16 -8.61 0.35
N LEU A 171 9.64 -7.94 1.38
CA LEU A 171 9.86 -6.50 1.37
C LEU A 171 11.13 -6.08 0.61
N SER A 172 12.03 -7.00 0.30
CA SER A 172 13.18 -6.73 -0.56
C SER A 172 12.87 -6.83 -2.05
N ASP A 173 11.68 -7.32 -2.42
CA ASP A 173 11.26 -7.50 -3.80
C ASP A 173 10.74 -6.17 -4.40
N GLY A 174 11.67 -5.39 -4.95
CA GLY A 174 11.33 -4.14 -5.64
C GLY A 174 10.56 -4.35 -6.95
N GLN A 175 10.69 -5.51 -7.60
CA GLN A 175 9.94 -5.84 -8.81
C GLN A 175 8.47 -6.09 -8.46
N GLN A 176 8.20 -6.84 -7.41
CA GLN A 176 6.83 -7.03 -6.91
C GLN A 176 6.14 -5.68 -6.61
N ALA A 177 6.85 -4.75 -5.98
CA ALA A 177 6.31 -3.42 -5.69
C ALA A 177 5.93 -2.65 -6.97
N GLN A 178 6.77 -2.71 -8.02
CA GLN A 178 6.47 -2.08 -9.31
C GLN A 178 5.28 -2.75 -10.00
N THR A 179 5.24 -4.08 -10.00
CA THR A 179 4.14 -4.86 -10.57
C THR A 179 2.81 -4.55 -9.88
N MET A 180 2.81 -4.43 -8.55
CA MET A 180 1.63 -4.04 -7.79
C MET A 180 1.12 -2.64 -8.15
N VAL A 181 2.02 -1.68 -8.36
CA VAL A 181 1.64 -0.33 -8.79
C VAL A 181 1.04 -0.35 -10.20
N ALA A 182 1.66 -1.06 -11.14
CA ALA A 182 1.15 -1.18 -12.50
C ALA A 182 -0.22 -1.88 -12.53
N TRP A 183 -0.38 -2.95 -11.75
CA TRP A 183 -1.65 -3.68 -11.61
C TRP A 183 -2.76 -2.78 -11.05
N TYR A 184 -2.47 -2.01 -10.00
CA TYR A 184 -3.41 -1.03 -9.46
C TYR A 184 -3.81 0.00 -10.52
N GLN A 185 -2.85 0.60 -11.22
CA GLN A 185 -3.12 1.62 -12.23
C GLN A 185 -4.01 1.08 -13.35
N HIS A 186 -3.70 -0.11 -13.86
CA HIS A 186 -4.47 -0.78 -14.90
C HIS A 186 -5.94 -0.96 -14.49
N HIS A 187 -6.19 -1.54 -13.32
CA HIS A 187 -7.56 -1.81 -12.87
C HIS A 187 -8.31 -0.53 -12.45
N ALA A 188 -7.63 0.42 -11.82
CA ALA A 188 -8.25 1.67 -11.41
C ALA A 188 -8.66 2.53 -12.61
N GLU A 189 -7.87 2.53 -13.69
CA GLU A 189 -8.21 3.19 -14.94
C GLU A 189 -9.38 2.50 -15.63
N ALA A 190 -9.34 1.18 -15.77
CA ALA A 190 -10.40 0.39 -16.41
C ALA A 190 -11.77 0.58 -15.73
N ASP A 191 -11.79 0.71 -14.42
CA ASP A 191 -13.00 0.83 -13.60
C ASP A 191 -13.32 2.28 -13.19
N ASP A 192 -12.60 3.27 -13.76
CA ASP A 192 -12.76 4.71 -13.47
C ASP A 192 -12.73 5.01 -11.95
N ILE A 193 -11.73 4.49 -11.24
CA ILE A 193 -11.60 4.66 -9.79
C ILE A 193 -10.87 5.96 -9.47
N THR A 194 -11.58 6.89 -8.83
CA THR A 194 -11.08 8.22 -8.47
C THR A 194 -10.91 8.44 -6.97
N GLY A 195 -11.26 7.46 -6.15
CA GLY A 195 -11.16 7.54 -4.69
C GLY A 195 -11.48 6.23 -4.00
N THR A 196 -11.30 6.18 -2.68
CA THR A 196 -11.55 4.98 -1.86
C THR A 196 -12.37 5.28 -0.60
N PRO A 197 -13.15 4.32 -0.10
CA PRO A 197 -13.47 3.07 -0.78
C PRO A 197 -14.37 3.29 -2.01
N SER A 198 -14.16 2.53 -3.08
CA SER A 198 -15.06 2.45 -4.24
C SER A 198 -15.51 1.01 -4.42
N PHE A 199 -16.73 0.82 -4.89
CA PHE A 199 -17.34 -0.50 -5.00
C PHE A 199 -17.92 -0.74 -6.38
N ILE A 200 -17.75 -1.98 -6.88
CA ILE A 200 -18.40 -2.49 -8.08
C ILE A 200 -19.18 -3.74 -7.68
N LEU A 201 -20.46 -3.77 -7.98
CA LEU A 201 -21.36 -4.88 -7.70
C LEU A 201 -21.84 -5.47 -9.03
N ASN A 202 -21.49 -6.73 -9.31
CA ASN A 202 -21.80 -7.40 -10.58
C ASN A 202 -21.48 -6.55 -11.83
N GLY A 203 -20.29 -5.91 -11.83
CA GLY A 203 -19.82 -5.07 -12.92
C GLY A 203 -20.40 -3.65 -12.96
N GLN A 204 -21.25 -3.27 -12.01
CA GLN A 204 -21.80 -1.93 -11.91
C GLN A 204 -21.16 -1.16 -10.74
N LYS A 205 -20.57 0.00 -11.05
CA LYS A 205 -20.05 0.89 -10.02
C LYS A 205 -21.20 1.44 -9.18
N ILE A 206 -21.10 1.28 -7.86
CA ILE A 206 -22.08 1.77 -6.91
C ILE A 206 -21.47 2.87 -6.04
N ALA A 207 -22.32 3.81 -5.57
CA ALA A 207 -21.87 4.79 -4.60
C ALA A 207 -21.50 4.12 -3.28
N ASN A 208 -20.48 4.66 -2.58
CA ASN A 208 -20.18 4.21 -1.22
C ASN A 208 -21.39 4.40 -0.33
N GLN A 209 -21.84 3.33 0.30
CA GLN A 209 -22.99 3.32 1.18
C GLN A 209 -22.56 3.64 2.62
N GLY A 210 -23.28 4.52 3.27
CA GLY A 210 -22.96 4.96 4.64
C GLY A 210 -23.34 3.94 5.73
N SER A 211 -24.06 2.86 5.41
CA SER A 211 -24.51 1.86 6.37
C SER A 211 -24.59 0.46 5.77
N TYR A 212 -24.61 -0.55 6.66
CA TYR A 212 -24.81 -1.95 6.28
C TYR A 212 -26.15 -2.15 5.55
N GLU A 213 -27.23 -1.56 6.03
CA GLU A 213 -28.60 -1.72 5.47
C GLU A 213 -28.66 -1.23 4.02
N ALA A 214 -27.92 -0.17 3.71
CA ALA A 214 -27.88 0.34 2.35
C ALA A 214 -27.12 -0.59 1.40
N PHE A 215 -25.99 -1.20 1.85
CA PHE A 215 -25.31 -2.25 1.12
C PHE A 215 -26.19 -3.51 0.96
N ALA A 216 -26.82 -3.96 2.04
CA ALA A 216 -27.69 -5.12 2.06
C ALA A 216 -28.80 -4.99 1.00
N LYS A 217 -29.45 -3.84 0.92
CA LYS A 217 -30.50 -3.57 -0.07
C LYS A 217 -29.98 -3.73 -1.52
N LEU A 218 -28.76 -3.28 -1.81
CA LEU A 218 -28.17 -3.41 -3.15
C LEU A 218 -27.80 -4.87 -3.45
N ILE A 219 -27.21 -5.57 -2.47
CA ILE A 219 -26.83 -6.98 -2.61
C ILE A 219 -28.07 -7.84 -2.79
N ASP A 220 -29.11 -7.64 -1.98
CA ASP A 220 -30.37 -8.38 -2.08
C ASP A 220 -31.02 -8.19 -3.44
N ALA A 221 -31.02 -6.96 -3.99
CA ALA A 221 -31.54 -6.67 -5.31
C ALA A 221 -30.73 -7.38 -6.44
N GLU A 222 -29.43 -7.63 -6.24
CA GLU A 222 -28.63 -8.44 -7.19
C GLU A 222 -28.94 -9.94 -7.06
N LEU A 223 -29.23 -10.43 -5.85
CA LEU A 223 -29.58 -11.82 -5.60
C LEU A 223 -30.96 -12.22 -6.16
N GLU A 224 -31.84 -11.26 -6.39
CA GLU A 224 -33.19 -11.47 -6.95
C GLU A 224 -33.24 -11.51 -8.48
N LYS A 225 -32.12 -11.23 -9.18
CA LYS A 225 -32.02 -11.26 -10.66
C LYS A 225 -31.81 -12.66 -11.21
#